data_57638dfbb9e81757386543dad10d65cb
#
_entry.id   57638dfbb9e81757386543dad10d65cb
#
_cell.length_a   1.000
_cell.length_b   1.000
_cell.length_c   1.000
_cell.angle_alpha   90.00
_cell.angle_beta   90.00
_cell.angle_gamma   90.00
#
_symmetry.space_group_name_H-M   'P 1'
#
loop_
_entity.id
_entity.type
_entity.pdbx_description
1 polymer ?
#
loop_
_entity_poly.entity_id
_entity_poly.type
_entity_poly.pdbx_seq_one_letter_code
_entity_poly.pdbx_strand_id
1 'polypeptide(L)'
;MPILRLLFASLVLSLIVPHSAIALEESAMVKMLKQVDDRQKNNGDYKSLVYIERKERDKETVVFEVAVYRRDEKDKLMILFLKPKAEAGKGYLRLNKNLFMYDPTVGRWERRTERERIGGTDSRRKDFDQSRLAEEFTPAYAGEEKLGRFEAYRLKLKVKPGVDVAYPVIHMWLDKKTGNVLKFQEEALSGRLMRTTYYPKWNRLYSESKGEYVYFPKQINIYDEVEKGNSTLIVMRKVDLNSLPENIFTKAWLESKSR
;
A
#
# COMPACT_ATOMS: atom_id res chain seq x y z
N MET A 1 50.62 -69.24 -4.05
CA MET A 1 50.26 -68.16 -5.01
C MET A 1 49.10 -67.37 -4.46
N PRO A 2 49.27 -66.12 -3.94
CA PRO A 2 48.16 -65.29 -3.49
C PRO A 2 47.69 -64.35 -4.61
N ILE A 3 46.42 -64.33 -4.88
CA ILE A 3 45.70 -63.51 -5.84
C ILE A 3 45.46 -62.08 -5.23
N LEU A 4 46.16 -61.12 -5.87
CA LEU A 4 46.01 -59.68 -5.54
C LEU A 4 44.68 -59.10 -6.11
N ARG A 5 43.72 -58.78 -5.29
CA ARG A 5 42.49 -58.08 -5.68
C ARG A 5 42.73 -56.57 -5.63
N LEU A 6 42.77 -55.94 -6.82
CA LEU A 6 42.74 -54.50 -6.98
C LEU A 6 41.30 -53.99 -6.75
N LEU A 7 41.10 -53.18 -5.72
CA LEU A 7 39.92 -52.40 -5.48
C LEU A 7 40.03 -51.06 -6.25
N PHE A 8 39.22 -50.90 -7.30
CA PHE A 8 39.02 -49.60 -7.98
C PHE A 8 38.06 -48.78 -7.14
N ALA A 9 38.54 -47.76 -6.44
CA ALA A 9 37.71 -46.73 -5.82
C ALA A 9 37.35 -45.67 -6.84
N SER A 10 36.09 -45.70 -7.35
CA SER A 10 35.57 -44.68 -8.23
C SER A 10 35.22 -43.43 -7.38
N LEU A 11 36.05 -42.40 -7.52
CA LEU A 11 35.79 -41.06 -6.95
C LEU A 11 34.72 -40.35 -7.81
N VAL A 12 33.48 -40.36 -7.38
CA VAL A 12 32.41 -39.56 -7.98
C VAL A 12 32.59 -38.11 -7.56
N LEU A 13 33.20 -37.31 -8.45
CA LEU A 13 33.30 -35.86 -8.27
C LEU A 13 31.96 -35.22 -8.58
N SER A 14 31.16 -34.95 -7.55
CA SER A 14 29.89 -34.21 -7.68
C SER A 14 30.19 -32.76 -8.07
N LEU A 15 30.00 -32.43 -9.34
CA LEU A 15 29.98 -31.05 -9.83
C LEU A 15 28.80 -30.30 -9.19
N ILE A 16 29.06 -29.57 -8.11
CA ILE A 16 28.15 -28.59 -7.59
C ILE A 16 28.10 -27.42 -8.57
N VAL A 17 27.14 -27.44 -9.50
CA VAL A 17 26.86 -26.29 -10.35
C VAL A 17 26.25 -25.21 -9.46
N PRO A 18 26.93 -24.08 -9.24
CA PRO A 18 26.32 -22.99 -8.50
C PRO A 18 25.10 -22.52 -9.30
N HIS A 19 23.89 -22.69 -8.75
CA HIS A 19 22.71 -22.03 -9.25
C HIS A 19 22.91 -20.55 -9.00
N SER A 20 23.39 -19.82 -9.99
CA SER A 20 23.42 -18.36 -9.98
C SER A 20 21.96 -17.91 -9.89
N ALA A 21 21.54 -17.49 -8.70
CA ALA A 21 20.27 -16.81 -8.54
C ALA A 21 20.33 -15.59 -9.48
N ILE A 22 19.54 -15.62 -10.56
CA ILE A 22 19.43 -14.49 -11.48
C ILE A 22 18.82 -13.34 -10.70
N ALA A 23 19.65 -12.43 -10.22
CA ALA A 23 19.21 -11.21 -9.61
C ALA A 23 18.50 -10.37 -10.67
N LEU A 24 17.31 -9.87 -10.36
CA LEU A 24 16.61 -8.95 -11.24
C LEU A 24 17.43 -7.66 -11.38
N GLU A 25 17.59 -7.20 -12.61
CA GLU A 25 18.22 -5.92 -12.90
C GLU A 25 17.42 -4.75 -12.30
N GLU A 26 18.09 -3.68 -11.86
CA GLU A 26 17.45 -2.51 -11.29
C GLU A 26 16.39 -1.90 -12.24
N SER A 27 16.72 -1.84 -13.54
CA SER A 27 15.80 -1.37 -14.58
C SER A 27 14.50 -2.17 -14.64
N ALA A 28 14.58 -3.49 -14.49
CA ALA A 28 13.41 -4.37 -14.46
C ALA A 28 12.57 -4.14 -13.19
N MET A 29 13.20 -3.96 -12.04
CA MET A 29 12.50 -3.67 -10.79
C MET A 29 11.82 -2.29 -10.82
N VAL A 30 12.48 -1.26 -11.34
CA VAL A 30 11.87 0.07 -11.55
C VAL A 30 10.67 -0.03 -12.48
N LYS A 31 10.75 -0.82 -13.56
CA LYS A 31 9.63 -1.09 -14.45
C LYS A 31 8.46 -1.76 -13.72
N MET A 32 8.74 -2.72 -12.83
CA MET A 32 7.71 -3.36 -11.99
C MET A 32 7.00 -2.33 -11.09
N LEU A 33 7.76 -1.43 -10.42
CA LEU A 33 7.16 -0.38 -9.60
C LEU A 33 6.26 0.55 -10.43
N LYS A 34 6.73 1.01 -11.60
CA LYS A 34 5.93 1.82 -12.52
C LYS A 34 4.65 1.10 -12.95
N GLN A 35 4.72 -0.19 -13.24
CA GLN A 35 3.53 -0.98 -13.59
C GLN A 35 2.53 -1.06 -12.44
N VAL A 36 2.99 -1.22 -11.19
CA VAL A 36 2.12 -1.19 -10.01
C VAL A 36 1.45 0.16 -9.87
N ASP A 37 2.21 1.25 -9.99
CA ASP A 37 1.70 2.62 -9.87
C ASP A 37 0.68 2.93 -10.98
N ASP A 38 1.01 2.61 -12.23
CA ASP A 38 0.15 2.88 -13.39
C ASP A 38 -1.15 2.06 -13.34
N ARG A 39 -1.10 0.82 -12.86
CA ARG A 39 -2.30 -0.03 -12.76
C ARG A 39 -3.29 0.44 -11.71
N GLN A 40 -2.84 1.10 -10.66
CA GLN A 40 -3.65 1.62 -9.56
C GLN A 40 -4.08 3.07 -9.77
N LYS A 41 -3.64 3.69 -10.86
CA LYS A 41 -3.98 5.06 -11.22
C LYS A 41 -5.18 5.07 -12.16
N ASN A 42 -6.11 5.98 -11.94
CA ASN A 42 -7.15 6.36 -12.90
C ASN A 42 -6.77 7.71 -13.53
N ASN A 43 -6.99 7.89 -14.83
CA ASN A 43 -6.74 9.19 -15.49
C ASN A 43 -7.88 10.21 -15.29
N GLY A 44 -8.79 9.92 -14.42
CA GLY A 44 -9.91 10.76 -14.07
C GLY A 44 -10.17 10.72 -12.57
N ASP A 45 -11.44 10.79 -12.25
CA ASP A 45 -11.89 10.80 -10.88
C ASP A 45 -12.08 9.37 -10.35
N TYR A 46 -12.03 9.27 -9.04
CA TYR A 46 -12.27 8.06 -8.27
C TYR A 46 -13.06 8.42 -7.02
N LYS A 47 -14.10 7.67 -6.74
CA LYS A 47 -14.86 7.75 -5.51
C LYS A 47 -15.06 6.35 -4.93
N SER A 48 -14.90 6.18 -3.64
CA SER A 48 -15.17 4.90 -2.97
C SER A 48 -15.84 5.12 -1.62
N LEU A 49 -16.80 4.25 -1.30
CA LEU A 49 -17.27 4.06 0.07
C LEU A 49 -16.39 2.98 0.72
N VAL A 50 -15.78 3.32 1.82
CA VAL A 50 -14.80 2.48 2.51
C VAL A 50 -15.28 2.17 3.91
N TYR A 51 -15.23 0.89 4.26
CA TYR A 51 -15.40 0.39 5.61
C TYR A 51 -14.03 0.22 6.24
N ILE A 52 -13.85 0.73 7.47
CA ILE A 52 -12.62 0.60 8.24
C ILE A 52 -12.99 0.03 9.61
N GLU A 53 -12.34 -1.05 10.01
CA GLU A 53 -12.45 -1.63 11.33
C GLU A 53 -11.10 -1.50 12.04
N ARG A 54 -11.09 -0.80 13.18
CA ARG A 54 -9.92 -0.64 14.03
C ARG A 54 -10.08 -1.53 15.26
N LYS A 55 -9.11 -2.41 15.46
CA LYS A 55 -8.94 -3.20 16.69
C LYS A 55 -7.71 -2.70 17.43
N GLU A 56 -7.90 -2.38 18.70
CA GLU A 56 -6.83 -2.10 19.64
C GLU A 56 -6.90 -3.12 20.77
N ARG A 57 -5.72 -3.49 21.30
CA ARG A 57 -5.64 -4.42 22.42
C ARG A 57 -6.48 -3.89 23.60
N ASP A 58 -7.27 -4.75 24.20
CA ASP A 58 -8.07 -4.47 25.40
C ASP A 58 -9.10 -3.32 25.24
N LYS A 59 -9.45 -2.96 23.98
CA LYS A 59 -10.48 -1.98 23.68
C LYS A 59 -11.55 -2.54 22.75
N GLU A 60 -12.70 -1.90 22.76
CA GLU A 60 -13.77 -2.22 21.81
C GLU A 60 -13.34 -1.92 20.37
N THR A 61 -13.81 -2.75 19.46
CA THR A 61 -13.61 -2.54 18.03
C THR A 61 -14.38 -1.31 17.55
N VAL A 62 -13.70 -0.38 16.91
CA VAL A 62 -14.31 0.81 16.33
C VAL A 62 -14.45 0.65 14.82
N VAL A 63 -15.65 0.96 14.32
CA VAL A 63 -15.99 0.88 12.90
C VAL A 63 -16.21 2.28 12.33
N PHE A 64 -15.55 2.58 11.22
CA PHE A 64 -15.75 3.81 10.45
C PHE A 64 -16.33 3.48 9.07
N GLU A 65 -17.18 4.34 8.57
CA GLU A 65 -17.48 4.47 7.15
C GLU A 65 -16.91 5.82 6.66
N VAL A 66 -16.13 5.78 5.60
CA VAL A 66 -15.57 6.99 5.00
C VAL A 66 -15.81 7.01 3.50
N ALA A 67 -16.02 8.20 2.95
CA ALA A 67 -16.00 8.42 1.51
C ALA A 67 -14.61 8.91 1.12
N VAL A 68 -14.00 8.24 0.16
CA VAL A 68 -12.71 8.63 -0.43
C VAL A 68 -12.97 9.15 -1.83
N TYR A 69 -12.45 10.33 -2.14
CA TYR A 69 -12.51 10.97 -3.45
C TYR A 69 -11.08 11.23 -3.91
N ARG A 70 -10.78 10.89 -5.16
CA ARG A 70 -9.49 11.16 -5.79
C ARG A 70 -9.72 11.77 -7.17
N ARG A 71 -8.80 12.66 -7.56
CA ARG A 71 -8.63 13.13 -8.93
C ARG A 71 -7.18 12.88 -9.28
N ASP A 72 -6.91 11.71 -9.84
CA ASP A 72 -5.56 11.20 -10.01
C ASP A 72 -4.74 12.03 -10.99
N GLU A 73 -5.37 12.61 -12.02
CA GLU A 73 -4.72 13.49 -12.98
C GLU A 73 -4.17 14.78 -12.33
N LYS A 74 -4.91 15.35 -11.37
CA LYS A 74 -4.55 16.59 -10.66
C LYS A 74 -3.98 16.34 -9.27
N ASP A 75 -3.66 15.10 -8.95
CA ASP A 75 -3.06 14.69 -7.67
C ASP A 75 -3.84 15.17 -6.43
N LYS A 76 -5.18 15.02 -6.44
CA LYS A 76 -6.05 15.46 -5.35
C LYS A 76 -6.66 14.27 -4.60
N LEU A 77 -6.75 14.40 -3.29
CA LEU A 77 -7.37 13.41 -2.38
C LEU A 77 -8.25 14.13 -1.36
N MET A 78 -9.45 13.59 -1.14
CA MET A 78 -10.34 13.97 -0.05
C MET A 78 -10.82 12.69 0.64
N ILE A 79 -10.81 12.68 1.98
CA ILE A 79 -11.39 11.62 2.80
C ILE A 79 -12.41 12.30 3.71
N LEU A 80 -13.66 11.84 3.71
CA LEU A 80 -14.74 12.35 4.55
C LEU A 80 -15.27 11.21 5.43
N PHE A 81 -15.27 11.39 6.74
CA PHE A 81 -15.84 10.46 7.70
C PHE A 81 -17.36 10.60 7.72
N LEU A 82 -18.06 9.47 7.57
CA LEU A 82 -19.51 9.37 7.56
C LEU A 82 -20.05 8.74 8.86
N LYS A 83 -19.29 7.80 9.43
CA LYS A 83 -19.60 7.10 10.68
C LYS A 83 -18.33 6.78 11.48
N PRO A 84 -18.46 6.63 12.82
CA PRO A 84 -19.65 6.81 13.66
C PRO A 84 -20.04 8.30 13.77
N LYS A 85 -21.16 8.60 14.40
CA LYS A 85 -21.67 9.98 14.54
C LYS A 85 -20.64 10.93 15.18
N ALA A 86 -19.86 10.44 16.14
CA ALA A 86 -18.81 11.22 16.80
C ALA A 86 -17.64 11.63 15.86
N GLU A 87 -17.46 10.93 14.75
CA GLU A 87 -16.42 11.21 13.77
C GLU A 87 -16.99 11.82 12.48
N ALA A 88 -18.31 11.80 12.31
CA ALA A 88 -18.95 12.29 11.10
C ALA A 88 -18.62 13.76 10.85
N GLY A 89 -18.31 14.08 9.58
CA GLY A 89 -17.92 15.42 9.17
C GLY A 89 -16.42 15.72 9.32
N LYS A 90 -15.66 14.97 10.10
CA LYS A 90 -14.19 15.05 10.04
C LYS A 90 -13.71 14.65 8.66
N GLY A 91 -12.59 15.22 8.23
CA GLY A 91 -12.03 14.82 6.95
C GLY A 91 -10.61 15.28 6.71
N TYR A 92 -10.01 14.69 5.68
CA TYR A 92 -8.67 15.02 5.23
C TYR A 92 -8.74 15.51 3.79
N LEU A 93 -8.00 16.58 3.52
CA LEU A 93 -7.85 17.16 2.19
C LEU A 93 -6.37 17.29 1.87
N ARG A 94 -5.92 16.66 0.78
CA ARG A 94 -4.61 16.89 0.24
C ARG A 94 -4.68 17.94 -0.88
N LEU A 95 -3.92 19.00 -0.71
CA LEU A 95 -3.69 20.04 -1.70
C LEU A 95 -2.19 20.05 -2.01
N ASN A 96 -1.83 19.66 -3.22
CA ASN A 96 -0.45 19.44 -3.62
C ASN A 96 0.23 18.42 -2.67
N LYS A 97 1.36 18.81 -2.06
CA LYS A 97 2.10 17.98 -1.09
C LYS A 97 1.63 18.16 0.37
N ASN A 98 0.59 18.96 0.63
CA ASN A 98 0.13 19.25 1.98
C ASN A 98 -1.15 18.48 2.30
N LEU A 99 -1.12 17.75 3.41
CA LEU A 99 -2.29 17.12 4.00
C LEU A 99 -2.87 18.03 5.07
N PHE A 100 -4.17 18.30 5.00
CA PHE A 100 -4.93 19.05 5.99
C PHE A 100 -6.02 18.17 6.57
N MET A 101 -6.28 18.31 7.85
CA MET A 101 -7.40 17.69 8.55
C MET A 101 -8.35 18.77 9.01
N TYR A 102 -9.65 18.53 8.85
CA TYR A 102 -10.73 19.34 9.40
C TYR A 102 -11.47 18.57 10.48
N ASP A 103 -11.70 19.22 11.61
CA ASP A 103 -12.57 18.72 12.67
C ASP A 103 -13.72 19.73 12.88
N PRO A 104 -14.99 19.35 12.57
CA PRO A 104 -16.13 20.23 12.70
C PRO A 104 -16.46 20.60 14.15
N THR A 105 -16.01 19.80 15.14
CA THR A 105 -16.28 20.09 16.55
C THR A 105 -15.52 21.31 17.05
N VAL A 106 -14.37 21.58 16.47
CA VAL A 106 -13.52 22.75 16.77
C VAL A 106 -13.50 23.77 15.63
N GLY A 107 -14.08 23.44 14.47
CA GLY A 107 -14.17 24.32 13.31
C GLY A 107 -12.82 24.72 12.73
N ARG A 108 -11.78 23.89 12.88
CA ARG A 108 -10.40 24.24 12.51
C ARG A 108 -9.83 23.28 11.49
N TRP A 109 -8.97 23.86 10.64
CA TRP A 109 -8.09 23.15 9.74
C TRP A 109 -6.69 23.07 10.35
N GLU A 110 -6.14 21.84 10.42
CA GLU A 110 -4.80 21.59 10.89
C GLU A 110 -3.97 20.95 9.78
N ARG A 111 -2.74 21.40 9.63
CA ARG A 111 -1.80 20.74 8.71
C ARG A 111 -1.29 19.45 9.36
N ARG A 112 -1.28 18.37 8.60
CA ARG A 112 -0.81 17.05 9.01
C ARG A 112 0.38 16.60 8.17
N THR A 113 1.14 15.66 8.70
CA THR A 113 2.28 15.07 8.01
C THR A 113 1.89 13.75 7.34
N GLU A 114 2.74 13.23 6.45
CA GLU A 114 2.57 11.90 5.85
C GLU A 114 2.61 10.77 6.89
N ARG A 115 3.11 11.03 8.08
CA ARG A 115 3.18 10.08 9.21
C ARG A 115 1.87 10.00 9.99
N GLU A 116 0.93 10.89 9.71
CA GLU A 116 -0.37 10.93 10.39
C GLU A 116 -1.15 9.62 10.17
N ARG A 117 -1.76 9.13 11.26
CA ARG A 117 -2.73 8.03 11.24
C ARG A 117 -4.11 8.57 10.87
N ILE A 118 -4.73 8.02 9.85
CA ILE A 118 -6.07 8.45 9.41
C ILE A 118 -7.12 7.97 10.43
N GLY A 119 -7.80 8.90 11.09
CA GLY A 119 -8.82 8.58 12.09
C GLY A 119 -8.29 7.80 13.31
N GLY A 120 -7.00 7.92 13.65
CA GLY A 120 -6.37 7.15 14.72
C GLY A 120 -6.22 5.66 14.44
N THR A 121 -6.49 5.21 13.21
CA THR A 121 -6.29 3.81 12.76
C THR A 121 -4.82 3.57 12.40
N ASP A 122 -4.44 2.33 12.07
CA ASP A 122 -3.09 2.03 11.58
C ASP A 122 -2.90 2.38 10.10
N SER A 123 -3.94 2.92 9.45
CA SER A 123 -3.88 3.38 8.07
C SER A 123 -3.22 4.76 7.95
N ARG A 124 -2.60 5.00 6.80
CA ARG A 124 -1.95 6.24 6.40
C ARG A 124 -2.58 6.75 5.12
N ARG A 125 -2.25 7.98 4.71
CA ARG A 125 -2.68 8.55 3.43
C ARG A 125 -2.49 7.58 2.26
N LYS A 126 -1.33 6.95 2.16
CA LYS A 126 -0.98 6.04 1.06
C LYS A 126 -1.92 4.83 0.90
N ASP A 127 -2.63 4.43 1.95
CA ASP A 127 -3.57 3.29 1.88
C ASP A 127 -4.88 3.67 1.15
N PHE A 128 -5.12 4.97 0.92
CA PHE A 128 -6.28 5.52 0.20
C PHE A 128 -5.91 6.23 -1.09
N ASP A 129 -4.65 6.63 -1.24
CA ASP A 129 -4.15 7.41 -2.36
C ASP A 129 -3.70 6.54 -3.54
N GLN A 130 -3.36 7.17 -4.64
CA GLN A 130 -2.67 6.49 -5.73
C GLN A 130 -1.27 6.05 -5.30
N SER A 131 -0.80 4.93 -5.85
CA SER A 131 0.55 4.42 -5.63
C SER A 131 1.59 5.32 -6.30
N ARG A 132 2.74 5.52 -5.63
CA ARG A 132 3.90 6.31 -6.11
C ARG A 132 5.23 5.62 -5.82
N LEU A 133 5.24 4.30 -5.85
CA LEU A 133 6.43 3.51 -5.48
C LEU A 133 7.64 3.85 -6.34
N ALA A 134 7.45 4.00 -7.65
CA ALA A 134 8.54 4.33 -8.58
C ALA A 134 9.06 5.77 -8.42
N GLU A 135 8.20 6.70 -7.98
CA GLU A 135 8.57 8.09 -7.69
C GLU A 135 9.34 8.18 -6.37
N GLU A 136 8.83 7.52 -5.33
CA GLU A 136 9.27 7.70 -3.95
C GLU A 136 10.44 6.79 -3.54
N PHE A 137 10.62 5.63 -4.20
CA PHE A 137 11.55 4.60 -3.75
C PHE A 137 12.53 4.13 -4.83
N THR A 138 13.70 3.64 -4.37
CA THR A 138 14.67 2.88 -5.16
C THR A 138 14.56 1.41 -4.76
N PRO A 139 14.29 0.49 -5.72
CA PRO A 139 14.19 -0.94 -5.45
C PRO A 139 15.53 -1.65 -5.42
N ALA A 140 15.63 -2.72 -4.63
CA ALA A 140 16.67 -3.72 -4.67
C ALA A 140 16.04 -5.12 -4.62
N TYR A 141 16.59 -6.06 -5.36
CA TYR A 141 16.14 -7.44 -5.35
C TYR A 141 16.47 -8.12 -4.02
N ALA A 142 15.48 -8.74 -3.40
CA ALA A 142 15.61 -9.43 -2.13
C ALA A 142 15.25 -10.93 -2.22
N GLY A 143 15.12 -11.47 -3.43
CA GLY A 143 14.84 -12.87 -3.70
C GLY A 143 13.41 -13.16 -4.14
N GLU A 144 13.05 -14.43 -4.08
CA GLU A 144 11.72 -14.95 -4.37
C GLU A 144 11.19 -15.68 -3.15
N GLU A 145 9.88 -15.65 -2.97
CA GLU A 145 9.25 -16.29 -1.83
C GLU A 145 7.86 -16.80 -2.20
N LYS A 146 7.50 -17.95 -1.66
CA LYS A 146 6.14 -18.46 -1.74
C LYS A 146 5.32 -17.91 -0.59
N LEU A 147 4.32 -17.08 -0.90
CA LEU A 147 3.39 -16.51 0.07
C LEU A 147 2.03 -17.22 -0.03
N GLY A 148 1.82 -18.24 0.79
CA GLY A 148 0.67 -19.13 0.66
C GLY A 148 0.69 -19.86 -0.69
N ARG A 149 -0.31 -19.59 -1.54
CA ARG A 149 -0.41 -20.16 -2.90
C ARG A 149 0.27 -19.31 -3.99
N PHE A 150 0.81 -18.15 -3.64
CA PHE A 150 1.39 -17.21 -4.59
C PHE A 150 2.90 -17.32 -4.64
N GLU A 151 3.46 -17.39 -5.84
CA GLU A 151 4.88 -17.20 -6.09
C GLU A 151 5.15 -15.69 -6.22
N ALA A 152 6.02 -15.15 -5.41
CA ALA A 152 6.26 -13.71 -5.33
C ALA A 152 7.71 -13.32 -5.51
N TYR A 153 7.95 -12.21 -6.19
CA TYR A 153 9.19 -11.47 -6.07
C TYR A 153 9.19 -10.72 -4.75
N ARG A 154 10.29 -10.76 -4.04
CA ARG A 154 10.53 -9.92 -2.87
C ARG A 154 11.50 -8.81 -3.24
N LEU A 155 11.05 -7.57 -3.08
CA LEU A 155 11.85 -6.37 -3.31
C LEU A 155 12.04 -5.61 -2.00
N LYS A 156 13.23 -5.02 -1.82
CA LYS A 156 13.50 -4.05 -0.75
C LYS A 156 13.53 -2.66 -1.36
N LEU A 157 12.63 -1.80 -0.90
CA LEU A 157 12.49 -0.44 -1.37
C LEU A 157 13.08 0.50 -0.32
N LYS A 158 13.96 1.41 -0.74
CA LYS A 158 14.49 2.49 0.10
C LYS A 158 13.98 3.82 -0.41
N VAL A 159 13.53 4.69 0.49
CA VAL A 159 13.09 6.03 0.14
C VAL A 159 14.22 6.81 -0.56
N LYS A 160 13.88 7.55 -1.60
CA LYS A 160 14.82 8.44 -2.29
C LYS A 160 15.16 9.67 -1.45
N PRO A 161 16.34 10.28 -1.64
CA PRO A 161 16.71 11.51 -0.96
C PRO A 161 15.67 12.63 -1.16
N GLY A 162 15.35 13.35 -0.10
CA GLY A 162 14.41 14.49 -0.13
C GLY A 162 12.94 14.14 -0.17
N VAL A 163 12.58 12.83 -0.15
CA VAL A 163 11.18 12.39 -0.10
C VAL A 163 10.77 12.14 1.36
N ASP A 164 9.67 12.77 1.79
CA ASP A 164 9.09 12.53 3.14
C ASP A 164 8.00 11.45 3.05
N VAL A 165 8.25 10.35 3.74
CA VAL A 165 7.33 9.22 3.84
C VAL A 165 7.24 8.71 5.28
N ALA A 166 6.15 8.03 5.59
CA ALA A 166 5.96 7.47 6.93
C ALA A 166 6.97 6.36 7.26
N TYR A 167 7.34 5.56 6.25
CA TYR A 167 8.24 4.41 6.40
C TYR A 167 9.29 4.41 5.31
N PRO A 168 10.56 4.69 5.65
CA PRO A 168 11.63 4.88 4.67
C PRO A 168 12.17 3.58 4.05
N VAL A 169 11.85 2.44 4.64
CA VAL A 169 12.21 1.11 4.10
C VAL A 169 10.96 0.25 4.03
N ILE A 170 10.75 -0.37 2.87
CA ILE A 170 9.62 -1.26 2.62
C ILE A 170 10.14 -2.56 2.02
N HIS A 171 9.77 -3.70 2.58
CA HIS A 171 9.83 -4.98 1.90
C HIS A 171 8.49 -5.23 1.21
N MET A 172 8.52 -5.48 -0.09
CA MET A 172 7.35 -5.69 -0.93
C MET A 172 7.36 -7.08 -1.53
N TRP A 173 6.22 -7.77 -1.46
CA TRP A 173 5.97 -9.03 -2.16
C TRP A 173 5.03 -8.78 -3.33
N LEU A 174 5.51 -9.04 -4.52
CA LEU A 174 4.80 -8.83 -5.79
C LEU A 174 4.48 -10.18 -6.42
N ASP A 175 3.20 -10.48 -6.62
CA ASP A 175 2.76 -11.71 -7.27
C ASP A 175 3.33 -11.83 -8.69
N LYS A 176 4.07 -12.89 -8.97
CA LYS A 176 4.70 -13.12 -10.29
C LYS A 176 3.67 -13.23 -11.42
N LYS A 177 2.50 -13.79 -11.14
CA LYS A 177 1.48 -14.07 -12.14
C LYS A 177 0.67 -12.82 -12.50
N THR A 178 0.26 -12.05 -11.50
CA THR A 178 -0.65 -10.93 -11.69
C THR A 178 0.03 -9.56 -11.62
N GLY A 179 1.23 -9.48 -11.03
CA GLY A 179 1.89 -8.22 -10.74
C GLY A 179 1.18 -7.40 -9.66
N ASN A 180 0.29 -7.99 -8.87
CA ASN A 180 -0.34 -7.31 -7.74
C ASN A 180 0.55 -7.40 -6.50
N VAL A 181 0.51 -6.36 -5.70
CA VAL A 181 1.14 -6.38 -4.37
C VAL A 181 0.37 -7.35 -3.47
N LEU A 182 1.08 -8.24 -2.79
CA LEU A 182 0.51 -9.20 -1.83
C LEU A 182 0.71 -8.74 -0.39
N LYS A 183 1.88 -8.16 -0.12
CA LYS A 183 2.29 -7.80 1.23
C LYS A 183 3.31 -6.66 1.22
N PHE A 184 3.22 -5.79 2.21
CA PHE A 184 4.29 -4.89 2.64
C PHE A 184 4.73 -5.21 4.06
N GLN A 185 6.03 -5.07 4.33
CA GLN A 185 6.58 -4.89 5.66
C GLN A 185 7.34 -3.57 5.66
N GLU A 186 7.02 -2.71 6.60
CA GLU A 186 7.42 -1.31 6.60
C GLU A 186 8.25 -1.03 7.85
N GLU A 187 9.47 -0.54 7.65
CA GLU A 187 10.47 -0.37 8.68
C GLU A 187 10.80 1.11 8.90
N ALA A 188 11.19 1.43 10.13
CA ALA A 188 11.87 2.67 10.46
C ALA A 188 13.32 2.65 9.92
N LEU A 189 14.00 3.81 9.94
CA LEU A 189 15.43 3.89 9.56
C LEU A 189 16.33 2.99 10.41
N SER A 190 15.95 2.71 11.66
CA SER A 190 16.67 1.80 12.55
C SER A 190 16.58 0.32 12.13
N GLY A 191 15.77 -0.02 11.10
CA GLY A 191 15.46 -1.40 10.74
C GLY A 191 14.35 -2.04 11.58
N ARG A 192 13.76 -1.30 12.54
CA ARG A 192 12.65 -1.81 13.33
C ARG A 192 11.41 -1.96 12.46
N LEU A 193 10.84 -3.16 12.42
CA LEU A 193 9.55 -3.40 11.77
C LEU A 193 8.44 -2.65 12.51
N MET A 194 7.74 -1.81 11.78
CA MET A 194 6.70 -0.93 12.32
C MET A 194 5.31 -1.41 11.97
N ARG A 195 5.12 -1.91 10.73
CA ARG A 195 3.81 -2.28 10.20
C ARG A 195 3.95 -3.41 9.18
N THR A 196 2.99 -4.36 9.21
CA THR A 196 2.78 -5.35 8.16
C THR A 196 1.42 -5.13 7.53
N THR A 197 1.37 -5.03 6.20
CA THR A 197 0.14 -4.83 5.44
C THR A 197 -0.04 -5.96 4.43
N TYR A 198 -1.21 -6.60 4.42
CA TYR A 198 -1.58 -7.62 3.44
C TYR A 198 -2.68 -7.10 2.52
N TYR A 199 -2.62 -7.52 1.25
CA TYR A 199 -3.58 -7.21 0.19
C TYR A 199 -4.23 -8.50 -0.33
N PRO A 200 -5.14 -9.11 0.44
CA PRO A 200 -5.69 -10.44 0.10
C PRO A 200 -6.62 -10.43 -1.11
N LYS A 201 -7.22 -9.29 -1.43
CA LYS A 201 -8.20 -9.16 -2.52
C LYS A 201 -8.01 -7.86 -3.28
N TRP A 202 -8.17 -7.92 -4.61
CA TRP A 202 -8.10 -6.81 -5.54
C TRP A 202 -9.39 -6.67 -6.33
N ASN A 203 -9.85 -5.43 -6.55
CA ASN A 203 -10.88 -5.09 -7.53
C ASN A 203 -10.21 -4.82 -8.87
N ARG A 204 -10.88 -5.23 -9.95
CA ARG A 204 -10.50 -4.93 -11.32
C ARG A 204 -11.69 -4.25 -11.98
N LEU A 205 -11.52 -2.98 -12.36
CA LEU A 205 -12.57 -2.12 -12.90
C LEU A 205 -12.11 -1.55 -14.23
N TYR A 206 -13.00 -1.49 -15.20
CA TYR A 206 -12.70 -0.81 -16.45
C TYR A 206 -12.77 0.70 -16.24
N SER A 207 -11.73 1.41 -16.65
CA SER A 207 -11.65 2.86 -16.61
C SER A 207 -11.83 3.40 -18.02
N GLU A 208 -12.93 4.09 -18.28
CA GLU A 208 -13.18 4.72 -19.58
C GLU A 208 -12.13 5.81 -19.88
N SER A 209 -11.74 6.61 -18.88
CA SER A 209 -10.73 7.66 -19.03
C SER A 209 -9.34 7.14 -19.37
N LYS A 210 -9.05 5.87 -19.03
CA LYS A 210 -7.76 5.23 -19.29
C LYS A 210 -7.81 4.24 -20.47
N GLY A 211 -9.00 3.82 -20.87
CA GLY A 211 -9.21 2.81 -21.91
C GLY A 211 -8.78 1.40 -21.54
N GLU A 212 -8.54 1.15 -20.24
CA GLU A 212 -8.05 -0.14 -19.74
C GLU A 212 -8.58 -0.45 -18.34
N TYR A 213 -8.27 -1.65 -17.85
CA TYR A 213 -8.61 -2.04 -16.50
C TYR A 213 -7.62 -1.48 -15.48
N VAL A 214 -8.16 -0.85 -14.44
CA VAL A 214 -7.41 -0.39 -13.26
C VAL A 214 -7.65 -1.33 -12.07
N TYR A 215 -6.71 -1.35 -11.14
CA TYR A 215 -6.70 -2.28 -10.01
C TYR A 215 -6.64 -1.50 -8.71
N PHE A 216 -7.61 -1.73 -7.83
CA PHE A 216 -7.64 -1.16 -6.49
C PHE A 216 -7.69 -2.28 -5.46
N PRO A 217 -7.00 -2.14 -4.31
CA PRO A 217 -7.15 -3.08 -3.22
C PRO A 217 -8.62 -3.15 -2.80
N LYS A 218 -9.25 -4.34 -2.88
CA LYS A 218 -10.59 -4.56 -2.34
C LYS A 218 -10.57 -4.66 -0.83
N GLN A 219 -9.50 -5.26 -0.31
CA GLN A 219 -9.29 -5.46 1.11
C GLN A 219 -7.82 -5.23 1.46
N ILE A 220 -7.59 -4.52 2.56
CA ILE A 220 -6.28 -4.26 3.13
C ILE A 220 -6.34 -4.64 4.61
N ASN A 221 -5.42 -5.48 5.06
CA ASN A 221 -5.26 -5.84 6.47
C ASN A 221 -3.93 -5.27 6.97
N ILE A 222 -3.99 -4.40 7.95
CA ILE A 222 -2.83 -3.72 8.51
C ILE A 222 -2.64 -4.19 9.95
N TYR A 223 -1.42 -4.54 10.31
CA TYR A 223 -1.01 -4.95 11.66
C TYR A 223 0.05 -4.01 12.17
N ASP A 224 -0.16 -3.46 13.36
CA ASP A 224 0.87 -2.72 14.09
C ASP A 224 1.90 -3.73 14.65
N GLU A 225 3.15 -3.58 14.24
CA GLU A 225 4.21 -4.49 14.67
C GLU A 225 4.92 -4.00 15.95
N VAL A 226 4.60 -2.79 16.38
CA VAL A 226 5.09 -2.20 17.63
C VAL A 226 4.14 -2.50 18.76
N GLU A 227 2.85 -2.20 18.55
CA GLU A 227 1.78 -2.48 19.50
C GLU A 227 1.04 -3.74 19.06
N LYS A 228 1.59 -4.89 19.43
CA LYS A 228 1.01 -6.20 19.05
C LYS A 228 -0.43 -6.35 19.54
N GLY A 229 -1.29 -6.79 18.65
CA GLY A 229 -2.74 -6.91 18.87
C GLY A 229 -3.55 -5.77 18.27
N ASN A 230 -2.91 -4.66 17.88
CA ASN A 230 -3.56 -3.60 17.12
C ASN A 230 -3.59 -3.96 15.64
N SER A 231 -4.73 -3.72 15.00
CA SER A 231 -4.91 -3.96 13.58
C SER A 231 -6.01 -3.08 12.99
N THR A 232 -5.91 -2.86 11.68
CA THR A 232 -6.92 -2.15 10.91
C THR A 232 -7.28 -2.97 9.67
N LEU A 233 -8.58 -3.25 9.51
CA LEU A 233 -9.15 -3.81 8.30
C LEU A 233 -9.77 -2.69 7.47
N ILE A 234 -9.40 -2.59 6.20
CA ILE A 234 -10.01 -1.66 5.24
C ILE A 234 -10.68 -2.47 4.14
N VAL A 235 -11.95 -2.15 3.83
CA VAL A 235 -12.69 -2.77 2.73
C VAL A 235 -13.28 -1.69 1.83
N MET A 236 -12.85 -1.67 0.56
CA MET A 236 -13.43 -0.82 -0.49
C MET A 236 -14.75 -1.42 -0.95
N ARG A 237 -15.89 -0.83 -0.52
CA ARG A 237 -17.22 -1.40 -0.78
C ARG A 237 -17.79 -1.03 -2.14
N LYS A 238 -17.74 0.25 -2.48
CA LYS A 238 -18.24 0.80 -3.73
C LYS A 238 -17.15 1.65 -4.36
N VAL A 239 -16.85 1.38 -5.60
CA VAL A 239 -15.90 2.19 -6.39
C VAL A 239 -16.63 2.71 -7.60
N ASP A 240 -16.54 4.01 -7.82
CA ASP A 240 -17.11 4.75 -8.94
C ASP A 240 -15.98 5.57 -9.59
N LEU A 241 -15.83 5.46 -10.90
CA LEU A 241 -14.80 6.13 -11.70
C LEU A 241 -15.37 7.27 -12.55
N ASN A 242 -16.64 7.64 -12.33
CA ASN A 242 -17.27 8.76 -13.02
C ASN A 242 -16.71 10.10 -12.55
N SER A 243 -16.84 11.09 -13.41
CA SER A 243 -16.41 12.46 -13.13
C SER A 243 -17.08 13.03 -11.88
N LEU A 244 -16.32 13.77 -11.10
CA LEU A 244 -16.76 14.44 -9.88
C LEU A 244 -16.82 15.95 -10.08
N PRO A 245 -17.70 16.65 -9.39
CA PRO A 245 -17.73 18.12 -9.39
C PRO A 245 -16.37 18.73 -9.01
N GLU A 246 -16.00 19.83 -9.65
CA GLU A 246 -14.68 20.47 -9.42
C GLU A 246 -14.47 20.94 -7.98
N ASN A 247 -15.54 21.35 -7.30
CA ASN A 247 -15.51 21.92 -5.96
C ASN A 247 -15.27 20.90 -4.85
N ILE A 248 -15.36 19.58 -5.10
CA ILE A 248 -15.20 18.55 -4.07
C ILE A 248 -13.85 18.67 -3.34
N PHE A 249 -12.79 19.01 -4.08
CA PHE A 249 -11.45 19.09 -3.52
C PHE A 249 -11.12 20.48 -2.97
N THR A 250 -12.06 21.03 -2.17
CA THR A 250 -11.90 22.34 -1.52
C THR A 250 -12.24 22.27 -0.03
N LYS A 251 -11.65 23.17 0.74
CA LYS A 251 -11.98 23.32 2.17
C LYS A 251 -13.47 23.63 2.37
N ALA A 252 -14.00 24.56 1.60
CA ALA A 252 -15.41 24.97 1.67
C ALA A 252 -16.38 23.79 1.41
N TRP A 253 -16.06 22.92 0.47
CA TRP A 253 -16.89 21.74 0.21
C TRP A 253 -16.91 20.80 1.43
N LEU A 254 -15.74 20.48 2.01
CA LEU A 254 -15.68 19.61 3.17
C LEU A 254 -16.44 20.21 4.36
N GLU A 255 -16.25 21.50 4.65
CA GLU A 255 -16.97 22.22 5.69
C GLU A 255 -18.50 22.17 5.50
N SER A 256 -18.96 22.28 4.23
CA SER A 256 -20.40 22.18 3.91
C SER A 256 -20.99 20.78 4.15
N LYS A 257 -20.17 19.73 4.13
CA LYS A 257 -20.57 18.32 4.37
C LYS A 257 -20.40 17.90 5.82
N SER A 258 -19.81 18.75 6.64
CA SER A 258 -19.48 18.52 8.05
C SER A 258 -20.53 19.10 9.01
N ARG A 259 -21.61 19.71 8.48
CA ARG A 259 -22.70 20.31 9.24
C ARG A 259 -23.83 19.32 9.52
#